data_0e8dc674745f0ea92fcaa326912b25f3
#
_entry.id   0e8dc674745f0ea92fcaa326912b25f3
#
_cell.length_a   1.000
_cell.length_b   1.000
_cell.length_c   1.000
_cell.angle_alpha   90.00
_cell.angle_beta   90.00
_cell.angle_gamma   90.00
#
_symmetry.space_group_name_H-M   'P 1'
#
loop_
_entity.id
_entity.type
_entity.pdbx_description
1 polymer ?
#
loop_
_entity_poly.entity_id
_entity_poly.type
_entity_poly.pdbx_seq_one_letter_code
_entity_poly.pdbx_strand_id
1 'polypeptide(L)'
;MIVPSAFDTALTRRAFLGRSAGGLGALALASLLKPDVLASGGLPGLAHFAPKAKRIIFLFMAGGPSHVDLFDPKPRLNEFDGKSIPPELLKNHQQFALIRGTPSLKGSPYTFQSHGQSGTVISELLPHLSKVADELTVIRSLHTDTNVHDPAVNFMNCGTLLSDRPTLGAWLSYGLGSENSDLPAYIVLTSGTSDGQPLLQSFWGNGFLDSRHAGVPFRNSGAPVLHLANPQGVTAADRRRELDIIQWMNRRQSEALGDPEIASRIASYELAFRMQASVPALAEITDEPEHILKLYGADPSKPSFARNCLLARRLVERGVRFVQLYDRGWDSHTDIDSEHKRQCFASDQPAAALLADLKQRGLLEDTLVVWGGEFGRTPVAQVSGKTWGRDHHPHAFTMWLAGGGMKPGLTYGATDEFGYHTVENPVHIHDLHATILHQMGIDHERLTFRTQGRDFRLTDVAGKVVRSLLA
;
A
#
# COMPACT_ATOMS: atom_id res chain seq x y z
N MET A 1 -7.77 55.79 4.75
CA MET A 1 -7.12 54.98 3.71
C MET A 1 -6.39 53.81 4.41
N ILE A 2 -6.98 52.63 4.39
CA ILE A 2 -6.41 51.40 5.00
C ILE A 2 -5.37 50.90 4.00
N VAL A 3 -4.10 50.93 4.36
CA VAL A 3 -3.01 50.33 3.55
C VAL A 3 -3.14 48.80 3.70
N PRO A 4 -3.30 48.05 2.61
CA PRO A 4 -3.37 46.58 2.71
C PRO A 4 -2.09 46.03 3.31
N SER A 5 -2.20 45.04 4.20
CA SER A 5 -1.05 44.39 4.80
C SER A 5 -0.19 43.66 3.73
N ALA A 6 1.09 43.43 4.00
CA ALA A 6 1.96 42.66 3.09
C ALA A 6 1.41 41.26 2.80
N PHE A 7 0.63 40.73 3.72
CA PHE A 7 -0.08 39.44 3.59
C PHE A 7 -1.20 39.50 2.52
N ASP A 8 -2.01 40.55 2.54
CA ASP A 8 -3.09 40.78 1.55
C ASP A 8 -2.50 40.95 0.14
N THR A 9 -1.36 41.64 0.03
CA THR A 9 -0.67 41.83 -1.25
C THR A 9 -0.07 40.54 -1.81
N ALA A 10 0.43 39.66 -0.95
CA ALA A 10 0.97 38.34 -1.36
C ALA A 10 -0.15 37.38 -1.82
N LEU A 11 -1.30 37.37 -1.12
CA LEU A 11 -2.48 36.61 -1.51
C LEU A 11 -3.05 37.08 -2.86
N THR A 12 -3.13 38.39 -3.07
CA THR A 12 -3.62 38.97 -4.33
C THR A 12 -2.70 38.66 -5.51
N ARG A 13 -1.37 38.68 -5.33
CA ARG A 13 -0.40 38.28 -6.36
C ARG A 13 -0.51 36.80 -6.70
N ARG A 14 -0.69 35.92 -5.71
CA ARG A 14 -0.85 34.48 -5.90
C ARG A 14 -2.15 34.16 -6.63
N ALA A 15 -3.25 34.83 -6.26
CA ALA A 15 -4.54 34.73 -6.93
C ALA A 15 -4.47 35.25 -8.38
N PHE A 16 -3.74 36.36 -8.63
CA PHE A 16 -3.54 36.88 -9.96
C PHE A 16 -2.71 35.96 -10.86
N LEU A 17 -1.58 35.43 -10.37
CA LEU A 17 -0.74 34.50 -11.11
C LEU A 17 -1.46 33.15 -11.37
N GLY A 18 -2.23 32.65 -10.40
CA GLY A 18 -3.06 31.46 -10.57
C GLY A 18 -4.16 31.65 -11.64
N ARG A 19 -4.78 32.81 -11.69
CA ARG A 19 -5.79 33.15 -12.70
C ARG A 19 -5.20 33.37 -14.10
N SER A 20 -4.01 33.97 -14.20
CA SER A 20 -3.37 34.28 -15.49
C SER A 20 -2.73 33.03 -16.15
N ALA A 21 -2.17 32.11 -15.35
CA ALA A 21 -1.56 30.89 -15.87
C ALA A 21 -2.58 29.77 -16.19
N GLY A 22 -3.77 29.79 -15.53
CA GLY A 22 -4.80 28.75 -15.66
C GLY A 22 -6.00 29.11 -16.55
N GLY A 23 -6.23 30.40 -16.82
CA GLY A 23 -7.55 30.86 -17.26
C GLY A 23 -7.93 30.51 -18.69
N LEU A 24 -7.13 30.83 -19.69
CA LEU A 24 -7.49 30.67 -21.10
C LEU A 24 -7.00 29.36 -21.70
N GLY A 25 -5.81 28.88 -21.33
CA GLY A 25 -5.27 27.61 -21.79
C GLY A 25 -6.01 26.39 -21.21
N ALA A 26 -6.40 26.46 -19.94
CA ALA A 26 -7.16 25.39 -19.29
C ALA A 26 -8.60 25.29 -19.79
N LEU A 27 -9.27 26.43 -20.07
CA LEU A 27 -10.61 26.43 -20.66
C LEU A 27 -10.62 25.91 -22.11
N ALA A 28 -9.62 26.28 -22.91
CA ALA A 28 -9.48 25.79 -24.29
C ALA A 28 -9.16 24.29 -24.29
N LEU A 29 -8.32 23.81 -23.35
CA LEU A 29 -8.00 22.38 -23.21
C LEU A 29 -9.20 21.59 -22.66
N ALA A 30 -9.92 22.15 -21.68
CA ALA A 30 -11.12 21.54 -21.11
C ALA A 30 -12.26 21.37 -22.11
N SER A 31 -12.37 22.26 -23.12
CA SER A 31 -13.36 22.13 -24.19
C SER A 31 -13.01 21.04 -25.22
N LEU A 32 -11.75 20.60 -25.26
CA LEU A 32 -11.26 19.54 -26.13
C LEU A 32 -11.18 18.15 -25.45
N LEU A 33 -11.29 18.12 -24.11
CA LEU A 33 -11.29 16.90 -23.34
C LEU A 33 -12.72 16.37 -23.19
N LYS A 34 -12.89 15.06 -23.40
CA LYS A 34 -14.18 14.39 -23.14
C LYS A 34 -14.57 14.62 -21.68
N PRO A 35 -15.87 14.82 -21.37
CA PRO A 35 -16.36 15.05 -19.99
C PRO A 35 -15.88 14.03 -18.97
N ASP A 36 -15.65 12.79 -19.37
CA ASP A 36 -15.20 11.67 -18.54
C ASP A 36 -13.79 11.87 -17.96
N VAL A 37 -12.92 12.65 -18.63
CA VAL A 37 -11.56 12.93 -18.13
C VAL A 37 -11.57 13.97 -16.99
N LEU A 38 -12.55 14.88 -16.99
CA LEU A 38 -12.73 15.86 -15.90
C LEU A 38 -13.35 15.24 -14.64
N ALA A 39 -14.10 14.14 -14.80
CA ALA A 39 -14.71 13.42 -13.69
C ALA A 39 -13.69 12.63 -12.84
N SER A 40 -12.54 12.24 -13.41
CA SER A 40 -11.53 11.43 -12.74
C SER A 40 -10.69 12.17 -11.68
N GLY A 41 -10.62 13.49 -11.73
CA GLY A 41 -9.83 14.32 -10.80
C GLY A 41 -8.32 14.11 -10.89
N GLY A 42 -7.83 13.39 -11.89
CA GLY A 42 -6.39 13.19 -12.15
C GLY A 42 -5.74 14.35 -12.90
N LEU A 43 -4.41 14.29 -13.04
CA LEU A 43 -3.65 15.32 -13.77
C LEU A 43 -3.86 15.18 -15.29
N PRO A 44 -4.01 16.28 -16.02
CA PRO A 44 -4.04 16.26 -17.48
C PRO A 44 -2.77 15.62 -18.07
N GLY A 45 -2.95 14.73 -19.08
CA GLY A 45 -1.83 14.06 -19.74
C GLY A 45 -1.26 12.83 -19.01
N LEU A 46 -1.88 12.40 -17.91
CA LEU A 46 -1.68 11.08 -17.34
C LEU A 46 -2.79 10.09 -17.81
N ALA A 47 -2.50 8.84 -18.12
CA ALA A 47 -1.22 8.13 -17.96
C ALA A 47 -0.20 8.57 -19.05
N HIS A 48 1.09 8.53 -18.68
CA HIS A 48 2.18 8.88 -19.63
C HIS A 48 2.31 7.87 -20.78
N PHE A 49 1.88 6.64 -20.54
CA PHE A 49 1.80 5.52 -21.50
C PHE A 49 0.68 4.56 -21.08
N ALA A 50 0.34 3.62 -21.93
CA ALA A 50 -0.76 2.68 -21.69
C ALA A 50 -0.50 1.84 -20.40
N PRO A 51 -1.35 1.94 -19.39
CA PRO A 51 -1.18 1.19 -18.15
C PRO A 51 -1.44 -0.30 -18.37
N LYS A 52 -0.71 -1.15 -17.64
CA LYS A 52 -0.99 -2.57 -17.49
C LYS A 52 -1.89 -2.85 -16.30
N ALA A 53 -1.72 -2.09 -15.23
CA ALA A 53 -2.58 -2.11 -14.06
C ALA A 53 -3.42 -0.84 -13.99
N LYS A 54 -4.68 -0.98 -13.65
CA LYS A 54 -5.61 0.13 -13.36
C LYS A 54 -5.78 0.33 -11.86
N ARG A 55 -5.60 -0.75 -11.08
CA ARG A 55 -5.89 -0.81 -9.64
C ARG A 55 -4.79 -1.56 -8.92
N ILE A 56 -4.61 -1.25 -7.63
CA ILE A 56 -3.66 -1.93 -6.77
C ILE A 56 -4.36 -2.38 -5.48
N ILE A 57 -4.07 -3.61 -5.05
CA ILE A 57 -4.35 -4.09 -3.70
C ILE A 57 -3.00 -4.37 -3.04
N PHE A 58 -2.67 -3.64 -1.97
CA PHE A 58 -1.45 -3.85 -1.23
C PHE A 58 -1.76 -4.55 0.10
N LEU A 59 -1.41 -5.82 0.21
CA LEU A 59 -1.47 -6.62 1.43
C LEU A 59 -0.20 -6.37 2.22
N PHE A 60 -0.26 -5.42 3.16
CA PHE A 60 0.88 -4.97 3.95
C PHE A 60 0.95 -5.74 5.27
N MET A 61 1.94 -6.60 5.40
CA MET A 61 2.21 -7.46 6.56
C MET A 61 3.06 -6.70 7.57
N ALA A 62 2.41 -5.87 8.40
CA ALA A 62 3.11 -4.96 9.32
C ALA A 62 3.85 -5.72 10.43
N GLY A 63 5.15 -5.48 10.48
CA GLY A 63 6.07 -6.14 11.41
C GLY A 63 7.19 -6.93 10.72
N GLY A 64 7.13 -7.14 9.41
CA GLY A 64 8.22 -7.78 8.64
C GLY A 64 8.19 -9.31 8.67
N PRO A 65 7.54 -9.98 7.69
CA PRO A 65 7.57 -11.43 7.55
C PRO A 65 8.96 -11.97 7.33
N SER A 66 9.27 -13.13 7.91
CA SER A 66 10.58 -13.79 7.77
C SER A 66 10.70 -14.45 6.40
N HIS A 67 11.59 -13.93 5.55
CA HIS A 67 11.84 -14.48 4.22
C HIS A 67 12.44 -15.88 4.27
N VAL A 68 13.35 -16.14 5.21
CA VAL A 68 13.99 -17.47 5.35
C VAL A 68 13.05 -18.56 5.88
N ASP A 69 11.90 -18.16 6.44
CA ASP A 69 10.89 -19.09 6.94
C ASP A 69 9.70 -19.27 5.98
N LEU A 70 9.56 -18.40 4.95
CA LEU A 70 8.40 -18.38 4.06
C LEU A 70 8.72 -18.66 2.57
N PHE A 71 9.77 -18.03 1.99
CA PHE A 71 10.00 -18.06 0.55
C PHE A 71 11.45 -18.32 0.13
N ASP A 72 12.40 -18.23 1.04
CA ASP A 72 13.83 -18.26 0.73
C ASP A 72 14.59 -19.30 1.59
N PRO A 73 14.38 -20.61 1.32
CA PRO A 73 15.03 -21.68 2.10
C PRO A 73 16.54 -21.63 1.99
N LYS A 74 17.22 -21.82 3.13
CA LYS A 74 18.67 -21.76 3.26
C LYS A 74 19.22 -23.05 3.90
N PRO A 75 19.51 -24.10 3.11
CA PRO A 75 20.07 -25.34 3.66
C PRO A 75 21.35 -25.09 4.47
N ARG A 76 22.21 -24.17 4.01
CA ARG A 76 23.45 -23.79 4.71
C ARG A 76 23.16 -23.16 6.07
N LEU A 77 22.12 -22.32 6.17
CA LEU A 77 21.69 -21.75 7.45
C LEU A 77 21.29 -22.86 8.44
N ASN A 78 20.59 -23.89 7.96
CA ASN A 78 20.17 -25.03 8.80
C ASN A 78 21.36 -25.86 9.27
N GLU A 79 22.39 -26.07 8.42
CA GLU A 79 23.66 -26.76 8.80
C GLU A 79 24.45 -25.98 9.86
N PHE A 80 24.28 -24.67 9.91
CA PHE A 80 24.95 -23.75 10.84
C PHE A 80 24.09 -23.34 12.03
N ASP A 81 22.94 -23.99 12.22
CA ASP A 81 22.05 -23.68 13.36
C ASP A 81 22.81 -23.71 14.70
N GLY A 82 22.66 -22.66 15.48
CA GLY A 82 23.32 -22.48 16.79
C GLY A 82 24.79 -22.05 16.72
N LYS A 83 25.44 -22.00 15.55
CA LYS A 83 26.81 -21.50 15.42
C LYS A 83 26.85 -19.98 15.33
N SER A 84 27.99 -19.39 15.73
CA SER A 84 28.20 -17.94 15.59
C SER A 84 28.10 -17.51 14.13
N ILE A 85 27.56 -16.34 13.89
CA ILE A 85 27.50 -15.75 12.55
C ILE A 85 28.92 -15.51 12.02
N PRO A 86 29.22 -15.88 10.76
CA PRO A 86 30.52 -15.60 10.13
C PRO A 86 30.79 -14.07 10.13
N PRO A 87 32.00 -13.63 10.56
CA PRO A 87 32.33 -12.19 10.57
C PRO A 87 32.19 -11.49 9.24
N GLU A 88 32.34 -12.22 8.14
CA GLU A 88 32.23 -11.70 6.77
C GLU A 88 30.84 -11.19 6.47
N LEU A 89 29.79 -11.80 7.02
CA LEU A 89 28.41 -11.37 6.88
C LEU A 89 28.12 -10.04 7.61
N LEU A 90 28.95 -9.69 8.58
CA LEU A 90 28.81 -8.46 9.34
C LEU A 90 29.55 -7.27 8.71
N LYS A 91 30.24 -7.46 7.61
CA LYS A 91 30.85 -6.34 6.86
C LYS A 91 29.73 -5.47 6.28
N ASN A 92 29.84 -4.16 6.52
CA ASN A 92 28.83 -3.15 6.16
C ASN A 92 27.46 -3.41 6.80
N HIS A 93 27.43 -4.16 7.89
CA HIS A 93 26.22 -4.46 8.63
C HIS A 93 25.67 -3.23 9.36
N GLN A 94 24.39 -2.94 9.17
CA GLN A 94 23.69 -2.04 10.06
C GLN A 94 23.52 -2.74 11.43
N GLN A 95 23.72 -2.01 12.51
CA GLN A 95 23.60 -2.54 13.86
C GLN A 95 22.26 -3.26 14.05
N PHE A 96 22.27 -4.44 14.68
CA PHE A 96 21.06 -5.13 15.09
C PHE A 96 20.15 -4.22 15.95
N ALA A 97 18.85 -4.28 15.74
CA ALA A 97 17.92 -3.44 16.49
C ALA A 97 17.90 -3.85 17.98
N LEU A 98 17.77 -5.13 18.28
CA LEU A 98 17.56 -5.64 19.62
C LEU A 98 18.60 -6.68 20.09
N ILE A 99 19.29 -7.37 19.18
CA ILE A 99 20.30 -8.37 19.56
C ILE A 99 21.54 -7.69 20.14
N ARG A 100 22.04 -8.21 21.26
CA ARG A 100 23.27 -7.78 21.92
C ARG A 100 24.26 -8.93 21.97
N GLY A 101 25.57 -8.62 21.91
CA GLY A 101 26.64 -9.62 21.88
C GLY A 101 26.85 -10.27 20.52
N THR A 102 27.45 -11.47 20.49
CA THR A 102 27.69 -12.23 19.26
C THR A 102 26.46 -13.07 18.94
N PRO A 103 25.75 -12.78 17.84
CA PRO A 103 24.57 -13.55 17.47
C PRO A 103 24.91 -14.93 16.95
N SER A 104 24.04 -15.90 17.18
CA SER A 104 24.09 -17.23 16.59
C SER A 104 23.11 -17.35 15.44
N LEU A 105 23.51 -18.04 14.38
CA LEU A 105 22.65 -18.38 13.26
C LEU A 105 21.49 -19.25 13.72
N LYS A 106 20.33 -19.09 13.09
CA LYS A 106 19.14 -19.88 13.40
C LYS A 106 18.49 -20.37 12.11
N GLY A 107 18.55 -21.68 11.90
CA GLY A 107 17.89 -22.34 10.78
C GLY A 107 16.38 -22.18 10.82
N SER A 108 15.75 -22.41 9.67
CA SER A 108 14.29 -22.47 9.59
C SER A 108 13.81 -23.86 10.04
N PRO A 109 12.83 -23.96 10.94
CA PRO A 109 12.28 -25.26 11.34
C PRO A 109 11.28 -25.83 10.32
N TYR A 110 10.97 -25.07 9.27
CA TYR A 110 9.92 -25.42 8.31
C TYR A 110 10.47 -26.14 7.08
N THR A 111 9.63 -26.96 6.45
CA THR A 111 9.90 -27.59 5.18
C THR A 111 9.46 -26.72 4.01
N PHE A 112 10.17 -26.87 2.89
CA PHE A 112 9.90 -26.13 1.66
C PHE A 112 9.74 -27.09 0.50
N GLN A 113 8.82 -26.76 -0.40
CA GLN A 113 8.57 -27.54 -1.61
C GLN A 113 8.41 -26.61 -2.81
N SER A 114 8.74 -27.14 -4.00
CA SER A 114 8.46 -26.49 -5.28
C SER A 114 7.02 -26.71 -5.66
N HIS A 115 6.33 -25.65 -6.08
CA HIS A 115 4.91 -25.64 -6.40
C HIS A 115 4.65 -25.06 -7.79
N GLY A 116 3.53 -25.50 -8.40
CA GLY A 116 3.12 -25.08 -9.73
C GLY A 116 4.06 -25.60 -10.84
N GLN A 117 3.82 -25.15 -12.07
CA GLN A 117 4.69 -25.41 -13.21
C GLN A 117 5.95 -24.54 -13.16
N SER A 118 5.86 -23.38 -12.49
CA SER A 118 6.97 -22.46 -12.27
C SER A 118 8.05 -23.00 -11.35
N GLY A 119 7.74 -23.98 -10.50
CA GLY A 119 8.64 -24.51 -9.50
C GLY A 119 8.92 -23.53 -8.35
N THR A 120 8.05 -22.56 -8.12
CA THR A 120 8.20 -21.59 -7.04
C THR A 120 8.28 -22.28 -5.69
N VAL A 121 9.35 -22.01 -4.94
CA VAL A 121 9.59 -22.65 -3.63
C VAL A 121 8.87 -21.88 -2.54
N ILE A 122 8.00 -22.57 -1.80
CA ILE A 122 7.15 -22.00 -0.75
C ILE A 122 7.20 -22.91 0.48
N SER A 123 7.16 -22.29 1.67
CA SER A 123 7.09 -22.97 2.96
C SER A 123 5.76 -23.71 3.16
N GLU A 124 5.79 -24.80 3.92
CA GLU A 124 4.61 -25.53 4.38
C GLU A 124 3.59 -24.68 5.15
N LEU A 125 4.01 -23.51 5.63
CA LEU A 125 3.15 -22.55 6.31
C LEU A 125 2.11 -21.90 5.39
N LEU A 126 2.27 -22.01 4.05
CA LEU A 126 1.46 -21.33 3.05
C LEU A 126 0.81 -22.32 2.06
N PRO A 127 0.00 -23.29 2.55
CA PRO A 127 -0.56 -24.37 1.74
C PRO A 127 -1.65 -23.92 0.74
N HIS A 128 -2.23 -22.74 0.92
CA HIS A 128 -3.19 -22.18 -0.03
C HIS A 128 -2.49 -21.35 -1.10
N LEU A 129 -1.55 -20.49 -0.73
CA LEU A 129 -0.76 -19.70 -1.67
C LEU A 129 0.04 -20.59 -2.63
N SER A 130 0.51 -21.74 -2.16
CA SER A 130 1.19 -22.75 -2.99
C SER A 130 0.36 -23.24 -4.18
N LYS A 131 -0.99 -23.21 -4.08
CA LYS A 131 -1.91 -23.62 -5.16
C LYS A 131 -2.02 -22.59 -6.28
N VAL A 132 -1.61 -21.36 -6.02
CA VAL A 132 -1.59 -20.24 -6.98
C VAL A 132 -0.16 -19.77 -7.28
N ALA A 133 0.84 -20.62 -7.02
CA ALA A 133 2.26 -20.32 -7.18
C ALA A 133 2.63 -19.80 -8.57
N ASP A 134 1.97 -20.30 -9.61
CA ASP A 134 2.20 -19.90 -11.00
C ASP A 134 1.72 -18.48 -11.32
N GLU A 135 0.92 -17.85 -10.45
CA GLU A 135 0.50 -16.44 -10.60
C GLU A 135 1.49 -15.46 -9.96
N LEU A 136 2.44 -15.95 -9.14
CA LEU A 136 3.29 -15.11 -8.31
C LEU A 136 4.55 -14.67 -9.05
N THR A 137 4.92 -13.41 -8.87
CA THR A 137 6.26 -12.88 -9.09
C THR A 137 6.90 -12.71 -7.73
N VAL A 138 7.77 -13.63 -7.31
CA VAL A 138 8.44 -13.61 -6.00
C VAL A 138 9.78 -12.90 -6.13
N ILE A 139 9.98 -11.81 -5.38
CA ILE A 139 11.23 -11.04 -5.35
C ILE A 139 11.93 -11.34 -4.03
N ARG A 140 13.06 -12.08 -4.08
CA ARG A 140 13.84 -12.48 -2.89
C ARG A 140 14.92 -11.48 -2.51
N SER A 141 15.17 -10.50 -3.35
CA SER A 141 16.31 -9.58 -3.24
C SER A 141 15.92 -8.16 -2.88
N LEU A 142 14.78 -7.98 -2.20
CA LEU A 142 14.43 -6.65 -1.69
C LEU A 142 15.33 -6.24 -0.53
N HIS A 143 15.62 -4.95 -0.46
CA HIS A 143 16.36 -4.34 0.65
C HIS A 143 15.88 -2.90 0.90
N THR A 144 16.12 -2.40 2.11
CA THR A 144 15.69 -1.07 2.58
C THR A 144 16.79 -0.42 3.42
N ASP A 145 16.61 0.84 3.80
CA ASP A 145 17.64 1.67 4.42
C ASP A 145 17.58 1.72 5.96
N THR A 146 16.58 1.07 6.57
CA THR A 146 16.38 1.11 8.02
C THR A 146 15.79 -0.18 8.57
N ASN A 147 16.14 -0.49 9.83
CA ASN A 147 15.61 -1.60 10.61
C ASN A 147 14.70 -1.14 11.77
N VAL A 148 14.15 0.08 11.69
CA VAL A 148 13.21 0.61 12.67
C VAL A 148 11.83 0.74 12.02
N HIS A 149 10.79 0.20 12.65
CA HIS A 149 9.45 0.06 12.05
C HIS A 149 8.88 1.35 11.47
N ASP A 150 8.69 2.40 12.28
CA ASP A 150 8.01 3.61 11.81
C ASP A 150 8.71 4.25 10.59
N PRO A 151 10.04 4.47 10.60
CA PRO A 151 10.75 4.92 9.40
C PRO A 151 10.68 3.93 8.23
N ALA A 152 10.73 2.61 8.48
CA ALA A 152 10.65 1.61 7.41
C ALA A 152 9.26 1.55 6.78
N VAL A 153 8.19 1.62 7.58
CA VAL A 153 6.82 1.72 7.08
C VAL A 153 6.61 3.00 6.29
N ASN A 154 7.14 4.14 6.75
CA ASN A 154 7.14 5.38 5.96
C ASN A 154 7.90 5.17 4.65
N PHE A 155 9.07 4.56 4.68
CA PHE A 155 9.87 4.35 3.48
C PHE A 155 9.15 3.47 2.45
N MET A 156 8.52 2.38 2.88
CA MET A 156 7.70 1.53 2.03
C MET A 156 6.47 2.26 1.46
N ASN A 157 5.88 3.19 2.20
CA ASN A 157 4.69 3.91 1.74
C ASN A 157 5.00 5.21 0.99
N CYS A 158 6.02 5.97 1.39
CA CYS A 158 6.28 7.34 0.92
C CYS A 158 7.60 7.50 0.16
N GLY A 159 8.44 6.45 0.05
CA GLY A 159 9.77 6.52 -0.56
C GLY A 159 10.77 7.37 0.25
N THR A 160 10.52 7.59 1.54
CA THR A 160 11.42 8.33 2.44
C THR A 160 11.19 7.90 3.89
N LEU A 161 12.22 8.04 4.71
CA LEU A 161 12.14 7.77 6.16
C LEU A 161 11.29 8.81 6.92
N LEU A 162 10.96 9.93 6.28
CA LEU A 162 10.21 11.05 6.87
C LEU A 162 8.71 10.86 6.69
N SER A 163 7.91 11.23 7.69
CA SER A 163 6.46 11.05 7.71
C SER A 163 5.66 12.19 7.04
N ASP A 164 6.33 13.20 6.49
CA ASP A 164 5.70 14.40 5.90
C ASP A 164 5.46 14.30 4.39
N ARG A 165 5.75 13.16 3.79
CA ARG A 165 5.64 12.92 2.34
C ARG A 165 4.35 12.21 1.96
N PRO A 166 3.83 12.46 0.73
CA PRO A 166 2.69 11.72 0.23
C PRO A 166 3.00 10.24 0.05
N THR A 167 2.06 9.40 0.41
CA THR A 167 2.16 7.95 0.23
C THR A 167 1.94 7.56 -1.23
N LEU A 168 2.34 6.33 -1.61
CA LEU A 168 2.08 5.75 -2.95
C LEU A 168 0.60 5.91 -3.35
N GLY A 169 -0.35 5.59 -2.44
CA GLY A 169 -1.77 5.76 -2.70
C GLY A 169 -2.16 7.22 -2.92
N ALA A 170 -1.57 8.16 -2.19
CA ALA A 170 -1.78 9.58 -2.38
C ALA A 170 -1.21 10.07 -3.74
N TRP A 171 -0.03 9.61 -4.14
CA TRP A 171 0.55 9.90 -5.46
C TRP A 171 -0.30 9.35 -6.60
N LEU A 172 -0.84 8.13 -6.47
CA LEU A 172 -1.74 7.54 -7.47
C LEU A 172 -3.05 8.31 -7.55
N SER A 173 -3.63 8.68 -6.41
CA SER A 173 -4.84 9.53 -6.35
C SER A 173 -4.59 10.91 -6.98
N TYR A 174 -3.44 11.53 -6.73
CA TYR A 174 -3.06 12.82 -7.32
C TYR A 174 -2.85 12.72 -8.83
N GLY A 175 -2.10 11.71 -9.28
CA GLY A 175 -1.76 11.55 -10.69
C GLY A 175 -2.95 11.10 -11.53
N LEU A 176 -3.59 10.01 -11.14
CA LEU A 176 -4.59 9.32 -11.96
C LEU A 176 -6.05 9.58 -11.55
N GLY A 177 -6.29 10.16 -10.36
CA GLY A 177 -7.63 10.33 -9.82
C GLY A 177 -8.35 9.02 -9.52
N SER A 178 -9.68 9.07 -9.49
CA SER A 178 -10.58 7.93 -9.24
C SER A 178 -11.32 7.52 -10.51
N GLU A 179 -11.55 6.22 -10.69
CA GLU A 179 -12.47 5.69 -11.71
C GLU A 179 -13.93 5.64 -11.19
N ASN A 180 -14.12 5.91 -9.91
CA ASN A 180 -15.42 5.91 -9.24
C ASN A 180 -15.69 7.28 -8.62
N SER A 181 -16.90 7.81 -8.83
CA SER A 181 -17.34 9.09 -8.25
C SER A 181 -17.81 8.98 -6.81
N ASP A 182 -18.20 7.77 -6.35
CA ASP A 182 -18.93 7.54 -5.12
C ASP A 182 -18.08 6.92 -4.01
N LEU A 183 -16.83 6.59 -4.31
CA LEU A 183 -15.84 6.04 -3.39
C LEU A 183 -14.50 6.78 -3.51
N PRO A 184 -13.73 6.85 -2.42
CA PRO A 184 -12.37 7.39 -2.46
C PRO A 184 -11.47 6.61 -3.43
N ALA A 185 -10.53 7.29 -4.08
CA ALA A 185 -9.51 6.64 -4.91
C ALA A 185 -8.56 5.76 -4.09
N TYR A 186 -8.38 6.09 -2.80
CA TYR A 186 -7.49 5.41 -1.87
C TYR A 186 -8.24 5.02 -0.59
N ILE A 187 -8.34 3.72 -0.32
CA ILE A 187 -9.00 3.16 0.85
C ILE A 187 -8.00 2.31 1.64
N VAL A 188 -8.10 2.41 2.97
CA VAL A 188 -7.26 1.68 3.92
C VAL A 188 -8.12 0.75 4.77
N LEU A 189 -7.71 -0.52 4.85
CA LEU A 189 -8.31 -1.56 5.68
C LEU A 189 -7.28 -2.02 6.71
N THR A 190 -7.72 -2.36 7.92
CA THR A 190 -6.82 -2.81 8.98
C THR A 190 -7.31 -4.11 9.62
N SER A 191 -6.40 -5.04 9.86
CA SER A 191 -6.62 -6.31 10.56
C SER A 191 -5.42 -6.69 11.41
N GLY A 192 -5.45 -7.86 12.01
CA GLY A 192 -4.41 -8.39 12.87
C GLY A 192 -4.63 -8.10 14.35
N THR A 193 -3.63 -8.43 15.17
CA THR A 193 -3.71 -8.37 16.62
C THR A 193 -3.61 -6.93 17.15
N SER A 194 -4.23 -6.65 18.29
CA SER A 194 -4.18 -5.33 18.94
C SER A 194 -2.81 -4.98 19.51
N ASP A 195 -2.02 -5.99 19.82
CA ASP A 195 -0.66 -5.94 20.36
C ASP A 195 0.44 -5.86 19.26
N GLY A 196 0.03 -5.92 17.98
CA GLY A 196 0.95 -5.73 16.85
C GLY A 196 1.41 -4.28 16.69
N GLN A 197 2.34 -4.07 15.74
CA GLN A 197 2.92 -2.77 15.41
C GLN A 197 1.84 -1.68 15.29
N PRO A 198 1.95 -0.55 16.01
CA PRO A 198 1.01 0.55 15.88
C PRO A 198 0.96 1.09 14.44
N LEU A 199 -0.24 1.41 13.99
CA LEU A 199 -0.44 2.05 12.68
C LEU A 199 -0.70 3.53 12.86
N LEU A 200 0.16 4.35 12.29
CA LEU A 200 0.06 5.81 12.33
C LEU A 200 -0.72 6.32 11.12
N GLN A 201 -1.48 7.39 11.31
CA GLN A 201 -2.23 8.01 10.22
C GLN A 201 -1.32 8.51 9.08
N SER A 202 -0.07 8.84 9.37
CA SER A 202 0.93 9.22 8.37
C SER A 202 1.21 8.12 7.34
N PHE A 203 0.98 6.84 7.68
CA PHE A 203 1.23 5.71 6.78
C PHE A 203 0.28 5.65 5.57
N TRP A 204 -0.81 6.44 5.59
CA TRP A 204 -1.71 6.65 4.47
C TRP A 204 -2.05 8.12 4.25
N GLY A 205 -1.17 8.99 4.70
CA GLY A 205 -1.32 10.43 4.61
C GLY A 205 -1.07 10.99 3.20
N ASN A 206 -1.58 12.20 2.99
CA ASN A 206 -1.37 12.97 1.77
C ASN A 206 -0.07 13.79 1.77
N GLY A 207 0.67 13.85 2.88
CA GLY A 207 1.84 14.71 3.01
C GLY A 207 1.54 16.15 2.60
N PHE A 208 2.31 16.68 1.67
CA PHE A 208 2.13 18.05 1.14
C PHE A 208 1.10 18.16 -0.01
N LEU A 209 0.49 17.06 -0.45
CA LEU A 209 -0.61 17.09 -1.41
C LEU A 209 -1.91 17.55 -0.72
N ASP A 210 -2.92 17.92 -1.51
CA ASP A 210 -4.24 18.25 -1.00
C ASP A 210 -4.85 17.09 -0.18
N SER A 211 -5.59 17.42 0.87
CA SER A 211 -6.16 16.45 1.82
C SER A 211 -7.08 15.39 1.18
N ARG A 212 -7.69 15.70 0.03
CA ARG A 212 -8.52 14.76 -0.75
C ARG A 212 -7.77 13.52 -1.25
N HIS A 213 -6.44 13.55 -1.27
CA HIS A 213 -5.59 12.43 -1.72
C HIS A 213 -5.16 11.49 -0.58
N ALA A 214 -5.50 11.82 0.67
CA ALA A 214 -5.25 10.93 1.80
C ALA A 214 -6.06 9.62 1.70
N GLY A 215 -5.50 8.54 2.23
CA GLY A 215 -6.23 7.28 2.38
C GLY A 215 -7.37 7.39 3.37
N VAL A 216 -8.52 6.86 3.00
CA VAL A 216 -9.72 6.84 3.86
C VAL A 216 -9.82 5.51 4.56
N PRO A 217 -9.69 5.47 5.91
CA PRO A 217 -9.77 4.22 6.66
C PRO A 217 -11.20 3.69 6.71
N PHE A 218 -11.37 2.44 6.30
CA PHE A 218 -12.61 1.68 6.49
C PHE A 218 -12.42 0.73 7.66
N ARG A 219 -13.36 0.75 8.59
CA ARG A 219 -13.33 -0.10 9.79
C ARG A 219 -13.78 -1.51 9.47
N ASN A 220 -13.12 -2.47 10.07
CA ASN A 220 -13.44 -3.88 9.92
C ASN A 220 -14.65 -4.34 10.76
N SER A 221 -15.18 -3.48 11.63
CA SER A 221 -16.35 -3.74 12.47
C SER A 221 -17.15 -2.48 12.74
N GLY A 222 -18.45 -2.63 12.94
CA GLY A 222 -19.39 -1.54 13.12
C GLY A 222 -19.59 -0.71 11.85
N ALA A 223 -19.81 0.60 11.98
CA ALA A 223 -19.93 1.47 10.82
C ALA A 223 -18.60 1.51 10.04
N PRO A 224 -18.60 1.17 8.73
CA PRO A 224 -17.37 1.12 7.93
C PRO A 224 -16.59 2.44 7.92
N VAL A 225 -17.31 3.56 7.86
CA VAL A 225 -16.76 4.91 7.97
C VAL A 225 -17.48 5.62 9.11
N LEU A 226 -16.71 6.23 10.02
CA LEU A 226 -17.29 6.95 11.16
C LEU A 226 -18.05 8.18 10.69
N HIS A 227 -19.17 8.46 11.36
CA HIS A 227 -20.03 9.64 11.11
C HIS A 227 -20.51 9.78 9.65
N LEU A 228 -20.55 8.68 8.90
CA LEU A 228 -21.04 8.70 7.53
C LEU A 228 -22.56 8.86 7.47
N ALA A 229 -23.29 8.18 8.36
CA ALA A 229 -24.74 8.27 8.43
C ALA A 229 -25.20 9.67 8.92
N ASN A 230 -26.35 10.09 8.42
CA ASN A 230 -26.97 11.31 8.94
C ASN A 230 -27.34 11.18 10.43
N PRO A 231 -27.27 12.27 11.21
CA PRO A 231 -27.83 12.30 12.56
C PRO A 231 -29.33 11.93 12.57
N GLN A 232 -29.80 11.43 13.69
CA GLN A 232 -31.22 11.11 13.85
C GLN A 232 -32.10 12.34 13.56
N GLY A 233 -33.14 12.19 12.74
CA GLY A 233 -34.05 13.24 12.34
C GLY A 233 -33.59 14.09 11.14
N VAL A 234 -32.37 13.85 10.61
CA VAL A 234 -31.87 14.53 9.40
C VAL A 234 -32.07 13.63 8.19
N THR A 235 -32.91 14.04 7.24
CA THR A 235 -33.13 13.31 6.00
C THR A 235 -32.00 13.55 5.00
N ALA A 236 -31.87 12.69 3.97
CA ALA A 236 -30.94 12.92 2.88
C ALA A 236 -31.17 14.25 2.14
N ALA A 237 -32.45 14.67 2.03
CA ALA A 237 -32.81 15.95 1.42
C ALA A 237 -32.37 17.13 2.30
N ASP A 238 -32.51 17.03 3.63
CA ASP A 238 -32.00 18.05 4.55
C ASP A 238 -30.48 18.16 4.45
N ARG A 239 -29.78 17.01 4.47
CA ARG A 239 -28.33 16.99 4.34
C ARG A 239 -27.86 17.57 3.01
N ARG A 240 -28.59 17.30 1.91
CA ARG A 240 -28.27 17.90 0.61
C ARG A 240 -28.38 19.43 0.66
N ARG A 241 -29.45 19.96 1.24
CA ARG A 241 -29.60 21.41 1.40
C ARG A 241 -28.51 22.05 2.24
N GLU A 242 -28.12 21.41 3.36
CA GLU A 242 -26.99 21.87 4.17
C GLU A 242 -25.71 21.95 3.36
N LEU A 243 -25.40 20.89 2.61
CA LEU A 243 -24.19 20.83 1.77
C LEU A 243 -24.22 21.89 0.66
N ASP A 244 -25.36 22.16 0.05
CA ASP A 244 -25.50 23.21 -0.97
C ASP A 244 -25.18 24.60 -0.39
N ILE A 245 -25.64 24.88 0.83
CA ILE A 245 -25.32 26.13 1.54
C ILE A 245 -23.79 26.17 1.86
N ILE A 246 -23.24 25.13 2.42
CA ILE A 246 -21.81 25.04 2.75
C ILE A 246 -20.96 25.23 1.49
N GLN A 247 -21.33 24.60 0.38
CA GLN A 247 -20.64 24.77 -0.90
C GLN A 247 -20.70 26.20 -1.40
N TRP A 248 -21.87 26.83 -1.32
CA TRP A 248 -22.03 28.22 -1.72
C TRP A 248 -21.11 29.15 -0.90
N MET A 249 -21.07 28.96 0.42
CA MET A 249 -20.18 29.71 1.31
C MET A 249 -18.71 29.48 0.98
N ASN A 250 -18.31 28.21 0.82
CA ASN A 250 -16.94 27.83 0.52
C ASN A 250 -16.48 28.34 -0.86
N ARG A 251 -17.34 28.35 -1.89
CA ARG A 251 -17.02 28.94 -3.20
C ARG A 251 -16.72 30.43 -3.08
N ARG A 252 -17.52 31.19 -2.35
CA ARG A 252 -17.26 32.62 -2.09
C ARG A 252 -15.94 32.83 -1.36
N GLN A 253 -15.68 32.01 -0.37
CA GLN A 253 -14.38 32.06 0.36
C GLN A 253 -13.21 31.70 -0.55
N SER A 254 -13.35 30.69 -1.39
CA SER A 254 -12.33 30.30 -2.39
C SER A 254 -12.04 31.43 -3.39
N GLU A 255 -13.09 32.13 -3.86
CA GLU A 255 -12.94 33.28 -4.76
C GLU A 255 -12.21 34.44 -4.08
N ALA A 256 -12.44 34.65 -2.77
CA ALA A 256 -11.81 35.71 -2.00
C ALA A 256 -10.36 35.42 -1.61
N LEU A 257 -10.06 34.17 -1.20
CA LEU A 257 -8.77 33.78 -0.63
C LEU A 257 -7.85 33.07 -1.62
N GLY A 258 -8.39 32.38 -2.64
CA GLY A 258 -7.63 31.60 -3.60
C GLY A 258 -6.92 30.36 -3.00
N ASP A 259 -7.41 29.87 -1.83
CA ASP A 259 -6.84 28.72 -1.15
C ASP A 259 -7.35 27.41 -1.79
N PRO A 260 -6.49 26.57 -2.39
CA PRO A 260 -6.87 25.31 -3.03
C PRO A 260 -7.48 24.30 -2.05
N GLU A 261 -7.15 24.36 -0.75
CA GLU A 261 -7.70 23.45 0.26
C GLU A 261 -9.21 23.61 0.44
N ILE A 262 -9.76 24.79 0.15
CA ILE A 262 -11.21 25.02 0.16
C ILE A 262 -11.91 24.15 -0.90
N ALA A 263 -11.33 24.06 -2.09
CA ALA A 263 -11.84 23.19 -3.16
C ALA A 263 -11.77 21.71 -2.75
N SER A 264 -10.70 21.30 -2.09
CA SER A 264 -10.54 19.93 -1.55
C SER A 264 -11.60 19.61 -0.50
N ARG A 265 -11.93 20.53 0.40
CA ARG A 265 -13.01 20.37 1.38
C ARG A 265 -14.37 20.21 0.72
N ILE A 266 -14.69 21.04 -0.29
CA ILE A 266 -15.94 20.92 -1.05
C ILE A 266 -16.05 19.52 -1.66
N ALA A 267 -14.98 19.05 -2.34
CA ALA A 267 -14.95 17.73 -2.94
C ALA A 267 -15.10 16.60 -1.90
N SER A 268 -14.48 16.74 -0.73
CA SER A 268 -14.58 15.78 0.36
C SER A 268 -15.98 15.66 0.95
N TYR A 269 -16.68 16.77 1.13
CA TYR A 269 -18.07 16.77 1.60
C TYR A 269 -19.03 16.14 0.57
N GLU A 270 -18.83 16.41 -0.71
CA GLU A 270 -19.62 15.79 -1.78
C GLU A 270 -19.38 14.29 -1.85
N LEU A 271 -18.11 13.85 -1.75
CA LEU A 271 -17.75 12.46 -1.73
C LEU A 271 -18.39 11.76 -0.51
N ALA A 272 -18.26 12.33 0.69
CA ALA A 272 -18.88 11.79 1.90
C ALA A 272 -20.40 11.63 1.77
N PHE A 273 -21.08 12.57 1.13
CA PHE A 273 -22.52 12.47 0.87
C PHE A 273 -22.85 11.29 -0.07
N ARG A 274 -22.10 11.10 -1.17
CA ARG A 274 -22.31 9.98 -2.08
C ARG A 274 -21.99 8.64 -1.42
N MET A 275 -20.96 8.60 -0.56
CA MET A 275 -20.59 7.43 0.21
C MET A 275 -21.70 6.93 1.16
N GLN A 276 -22.62 7.81 1.60
CA GLN A 276 -23.75 7.40 2.45
C GLN A 276 -24.60 6.29 1.80
N ALA A 277 -24.74 6.32 0.47
CA ALA A 277 -25.48 5.32 -0.28
C ALA A 277 -24.62 4.10 -0.67
N SER A 278 -23.36 4.35 -1.09
CA SER A 278 -22.52 3.32 -1.68
C SER A 278 -21.79 2.43 -0.65
N VAL A 279 -21.37 2.99 0.48
CA VAL A 279 -20.55 2.28 1.47
C VAL A 279 -21.32 1.18 2.23
N PRO A 280 -22.56 1.38 2.71
CA PRO A 280 -23.28 0.33 3.41
C PRO A 280 -23.44 -0.95 2.57
N ALA A 281 -23.89 -0.83 1.32
CA ALA A 281 -24.05 -1.96 0.41
C ALA A 281 -22.71 -2.63 0.03
N LEU A 282 -21.62 -1.85 -0.01
CA LEU A 282 -20.28 -2.38 -0.27
C LEU A 282 -19.77 -3.22 0.91
N ALA A 283 -19.94 -2.72 2.13
CA ALA A 283 -19.38 -3.31 3.34
C ALA A 283 -20.18 -4.51 3.87
N GLU A 284 -21.42 -4.67 3.42
CA GLU A 284 -22.28 -5.82 3.74
C GLU A 284 -21.86 -7.00 2.87
N ILE A 285 -21.19 -7.99 3.50
CA ILE A 285 -20.70 -9.18 2.78
C ILE A 285 -21.58 -10.41 3.00
N THR A 286 -22.70 -10.28 3.71
CA THR A 286 -23.68 -11.38 3.88
C THR A 286 -24.42 -11.70 2.58
N ASP A 287 -24.37 -10.80 1.60
CA ASP A 287 -24.90 -10.99 0.26
C ASP A 287 -23.98 -11.80 -0.67
N GLU A 288 -22.75 -12.09 -0.23
CA GLU A 288 -21.84 -12.94 -1.01
C GLU A 288 -22.28 -14.41 -0.97
N PRO A 289 -22.15 -15.11 -2.11
CA PRO A 289 -22.46 -16.55 -2.15
C PRO A 289 -21.63 -17.34 -1.14
N GLU A 290 -22.23 -18.39 -0.55
CA GLU A 290 -21.58 -19.20 0.48
C GLU A 290 -20.23 -19.79 0.02
N HIS A 291 -20.13 -20.18 -1.26
CA HIS A 291 -18.87 -20.71 -1.81
C HIS A 291 -17.76 -19.66 -1.87
N ILE A 292 -18.09 -18.39 -2.05
CA ILE A 292 -17.12 -17.26 -1.99
C ILE A 292 -16.69 -17.04 -0.55
N LEU A 293 -17.62 -16.98 0.40
CA LEU A 293 -17.27 -16.85 1.83
C LEU A 293 -16.36 -18.00 2.27
N LYS A 294 -16.63 -19.24 1.86
CA LYS A 294 -15.76 -20.40 2.14
C LYS A 294 -14.40 -20.31 1.45
N LEU A 295 -14.37 -19.83 0.21
CA LEU A 295 -13.12 -19.65 -0.54
C LEU A 295 -12.15 -18.75 0.23
N TYR A 296 -12.64 -17.59 0.71
CA TYR A 296 -11.85 -16.66 1.52
C TYR A 296 -11.66 -17.10 2.97
N GLY A 297 -12.44 -18.02 3.48
CA GLY A 297 -12.52 -18.32 4.91
C GLY A 297 -13.12 -17.15 5.72
N ALA A 298 -13.99 -16.36 5.09
CA ALA A 298 -14.56 -15.16 5.69
C ALA A 298 -15.84 -15.48 6.46
N ASP A 299 -15.91 -15.03 7.71
CA ASP A 299 -17.13 -15.01 8.52
C ASP A 299 -17.70 -13.58 8.51
N PRO A 300 -18.88 -13.35 7.91
CA PRO A 300 -19.47 -12.01 7.84
C PRO A 300 -19.68 -11.33 9.21
N SER A 301 -19.84 -12.12 10.26
CA SER A 301 -20.08 -11.62 11.61
C SER A 301 -18.82 -11.18 12.35
N LYS A 302 -17.61 -11.52 11.82
CA LYS A 302 -16.35 -11.29 12.52
C LYS A 302 -15.37 -10.44 11.70
N PRO A 303 -14.70 -9.48 12.34
CA PRO A 303 -13.57 -8.78 11.73
C PRO A 303 -12.42 -9.78 11.51
N SER A 304 -11.83 -9.78 10.30
CA SER A 304 -10.72 -10.66 9.96
C SER A 304 -9.95 -10.14 8.74
N PHE A 305 -8.75 -10.66 8.52
CA PHE A 305 -8.00 -10.44 7.29
C PHE A 305 -8.77 -10.99 6.08
N ALA A 306 -9.43 -12.14 6.23
CA ALA A 306 -10.25 -12.75 5.20
C ALA A 306 -11.41 -11.84 4.74
N ARG A 307 -12.13 -11.23 5.71
CA ARG A 307 -13.17 -10.25 5.41
C ARG A 307 -12.60 -9.04 4.66
N ASN A 308 -11.43 -8.57 5.06
CA ASN A 308 -10.78 -7.44 4.39
C ASN A 308 -10.28 -7.78 2.98
N CYS A 309 -9.76 -8.98 2.72
CA CYS A 309 -9.42 -9.43 1.37
C CYS A 309 -10.65 -9.48 0.46
N LEU A 310 -11.77 -10.02 0.95
CA LEU A 310 -13.03 -10.04 0.22
C LEU A 310 -13.55 -8.60 -0.05
N LEU A 311 -13.44 -7.72 0.93
CA LEU A 311 -13.81 -6.32 0.78
C LEU A 311 -12.89 -5.59 -0.22
N ALA A 312 -11.59 -5.89 -0.23
CA ALA A 312 -10.64 -5.34 -1.21
C ALA A 312 -11.02 -5.72 -2.64
N ARG A 313 -11.43 -6.98 -2.89
CA ARG A 313 -11.97 -7.41 -4.18
C ARG A 313 -13.21 -6.59 -4.56
N ARG A 314 -14.18 -6.43 -3.66
CA ARG A 314 -15.41 -5.64 -3.91
C ARG A 314 -15.11 -4.18 -4.20
N LEU A 315 -14.08 -3.62 -3.58
CA LEU A 315 -13.63 -2.23 -3.79
C LEU A 315 -13.04 -2.05 -5.20
N VAL A 316 -12.15 -2.94 -5.63
CA VAL A 316 -11.56 -2.83 -6.98
C VAL A 316 -12.57 -3.12 -8.08
N GLU A 317 -13.55 -4.00 -7.86
CA GLU A 317 -14.69 -4.19 -8.78
C GLU A 317 -15.48 -2.89 -9.01
N ARG A 318 -15.52 -2.02 -8.00
CA ARG A 318 -16.20 -0.71 -8.06
C ARG A 318 -15.28 0.44 -8.47
N GLY A 319 -14.08 0.13 -8.99
CA GLY A 319 -13.16 1.13 -9.52
C GLY A 319 -12.36 1.90 -8.47
N VAL A 320 -12.22 1.40 -7.24
CA VAL A 320 -11.25 1.96 -6.28
C VAL A 320 -9.85 1.69 -6.78
N ARG A 321 -9.05 2.73 -6.91
CA ARG A 321 -7.73 2.65 -7.56
C ARG A 321 -6.66 2.01 -6.67
N PHE A 322 -6.66 2.34 -5.36
CA PHE A 322 -5.68 1.81 -4.42
C PHE A 322 -6.35 1.37 -3.13
N VAL A 323 -6.23 0.09 -2.81
CA VAL A 323 -6.69 -0.50 -1.55
C VAL A 323 -5.47 -1.00 -0.80
N GLN A 324 -5.19 -0.42 0.36
CA GLN A 324 -4.12 -0.86 1.24
C GLN A 324 -4.69 -1.57 2.46
N LEU A 325 -4.29 -2.82 2.64
CA LEU A 325 -4.74 -3.67 3.73
C LEU A 325 -3.57 -3.94 4.65
N TYR A 326 -3.57 -3.32 5.83
CA TYR A 326 -2.58 -3.60 6.88
C TYR A 326 -3.02 -4.81 7.71
N ASP A 327 -2.13 -5.80 7.80
CA ASP A 327 -2.26 -6.93 8.71
C ASP A 327 -1.15 -6.88 9.75
N ARG A 328 -1.49 -6.69 11.03
CA ARG A 328 -0.55 -6.53 12.13
C ARG A 328 -0.22 -7.86 12.79
N GLY A 329 0.94 -7.93 13.43
CA GLY A 329 1.34 -9.07 14.25
C GLY A 329 2.46 -9.91 13.62
N TRP A 330 3.21 -9.35 12.65
CA TRP A 330 4.36 -10.00 12.04
C TRP A 330 5.69 -9.66 12.72
N ASP A 331 5.66 -8.87 13.81
CA ASP A 331 6.82 -8.44 14.58
C ASP A 331 7.28 -9.50 15.59
N SER A 332 7.89 -10.59 15.10
CA SER A 332 8.12 -11.83 15.84
C SER A 332 9.52 -11.89 16.49
N HIS A 333 9.66 -11.25 17.64
CA HIS A 333 10.92 -11.16 18.40
C HIS A 333 11.17 -12.29 19.39
N THR A 334 10.14 -13.02 19.82
CA THR A 334 10.24 -13.93 20.96
C THR A 334 9.74 -15.34 20.71
N ASP A 335 8.65 -15.52 19.97
CA ASP A 335 8.03 -16.83 19.72
C ASP A 335 7.61 -16.92 18.24
N ILE A 336 8.60 -16.83 17.35
CA ILE A 336 8.35 -16.76 15.93
C ILE A 336 7.62 -18.01 15.40
N ASP A 337 7.86 -19.18 15.99
CA ASP A 337 7.22 -20.42 15.58
C ASP A 337 5.70 -20.37 15.76
N SER A 338 5.22 -19.93 16.91
CA SER A 338 3.78 -19.78 17.17
C SER A 338 3.20 -18.59 16.42
N GLU A 339 3.92 -17.47 16.41
CA GLU A 339 3.45 -16.22 15.79
C GLU A 339 3.34 -16.35 14.27
N HIS A 340 4.37 -16.90 13.58
CA HIS A 340 4.31 -17.11 12.13
C HIS A 340 3.25 -18.12 11.72
N LYS A 341 3.08 -19.24 12.48
CA LYS A 341 1.99 -20.18 12.25
C LYS A 341 0.62 -19.51 12.35
N ARG A 342 0.42 -18.70 13.37
CA ARG A 342 -0.85 -17.96 13.56
C ARG A 342 -1.10 -16.97 12.42
N GLN A 343 -0.08 -16.18 12.04
CA GLN A 343 -0.22 -15.17 11.00
C GLN A 343 -0.39 -15.81 9.61
N CYS A 344 0.37 -16.85 9.29
CA CYS A 344 0.17 -17.60 8.06
C CYS A 344 -1.21 -18.25 8.00
N PHE A 345 -1.66 -18.90 9.09
CA PHE A 345 -3.00 -19.50 9.15
C PHE A 345 -4.10 -18.46 8.89
N ALA A 346 -3.95 -17.22 9.40
CA ALA A 346 -4.93 -16.16 9.21
C ALA A 346 -4.90 -15.53 7.81
N SER A 347 -3.74 -15.52 7.14
CA SER A 347 -3.52 -14.72 5.92
C SER A 347 -3.36 -15.55 4.64
N ASP A 348 -2.91 -16.80 4.71
CA ASP A 348 -2.60 -17.63 3.55
C ASP A 348 -3.83 -17.91 2.68
N GLN A 349 -4.88 -18.49 3.27
CA GLN A 349 -6.11 -18.80 2.54
C GLN A 349 -6.74 -17.58 1.88
N PRO A 350 -6.97 -16.46 2.59
CA PRO A 350 -7.62 -15.30 1.97
C PRO A 350 -6.74 -14.58 0.95
N ALA A 351 -5.42 -14.58 1.08
CA ALA A 351 -4.53 -14.04 0.05
C ALA A 351 -4.58 -14.86 -1.24
N ALA A 352 -4.52 -16.19 -1.13
CA ALA A 352 -4.67 -17.09 -2.27
C ALA A 352 -6.07 -16.99 -2.90
N ALA A 353 -7.12 -16.90 -2.08
CA ALA A 353 -8.50 -16.74 -2.52
C ALA A 353 -8.69 -15.44 -3.31
N LEU A 354 -8.07 -14.34 -2.84
CA LEU A 354 -8.10 -13.05 -3.53
C LEU A 354 -7.54 -13.18 -4.96
N LEU A 355 -6.39 -13.82 -5.14
CA LEU A 355 -5.79 -14.02 -6.46
C LEU A 355 -6.68 -14.89 -7.35
N ALA A 356 -7.20 -16.00 -6.81
CA ALA A 356 -8.06 -16.92 -7.55
C ALA A 356 -9.38 -16.26 -7.98
N ASP A 357 -10.01 -15.49 -7.09
CA ASP A 357 -11.29 -14.81 -7.36
C ASP A 357 -11.09 -13.66 -8.36
N LEU A 358 -10.02 -12.86 -8.22
CA LEU A 358 -9.66 -11.82 -9.19
C LEU A 358 -9.40 -12.43 -10.58
N LYS A 359 -8.68 -13.56 -10.65
CA LYS A 359 -8.41 -14.26 -11.91
C LYS A 359 -9.69 -14.79 -12.54
N GLN A 360 -10.54 -15.45 -11.76
CA GLN A 360 -11.82 -15.99 -12.24
C GLN A 360 -12.74 -14.91 -12.79
N ARG A 361 -12.69 -13.70 -12.23
CA ARG A 361 -13.47 -12.53 -12.67
C ARG A 361 -12.84 -11.74 -13.82
N GLY A 362 -11.64 -12.13 -14.29
CA GLY A 362 -10.89 -11.38 -15.30
C GLY A 362 -10.38 -10.03 -14.81
N LEU A 363 -10.26 -9.86 -13.48
CA LEU A 363 -9.78 -8.61 -12.87
C LEU A 363 -8.28 -8.63 -12.56
N LEU A 364 -7.66 -9.83 -12.48
CA LEU A 364 -6.25 -9.96 -12.13
C LEU A 364 -5.34 -9.34 -13.21
N GLU A 365 -5.77 -9.35 -14.46
CA GLU A 365 -5.00 -8.81 -15.58
C GLU A 365 -4.71 -7.30 -15.42
N ASP A 366 -5.67 -6.54 -14.87
CA ASP A 366 -5.56 -5.09 -14.68
C ASP A 366 -5.55 -4.65 -13.20
N THR A 367 -5.41 -5.61 -12.26
CA THR A 367 -5.24 -5.37 -10.83
C THR A 367 -3.90 -5.93 -10.36
N LEU A 368 -3.02 -5.05 -9.89
CA LEU A 368 -1.75 -5.44 -9.27
C LEU A 368 -1.99 -5.76 -7.80
N VAL A 369 -1.73 -7.00 -7.40
CA VAL A 369 -1.70 -7.40 -5.98
C VAL A 369 -0.26 -7.42 -5.51
N VAL A 370 0.03 -6.74 -4.41
CA VAL A 370 1.35 -6.65 -3.76
C VAL A 370 1.22 -7.23 -2.35
N TRP A 371 2.13 -8.09 -1.94
CA TRP A 371 2.21 -8.65 -0.60
C TRP A 371 3.62 -8.50 -0.05
N GLY A 372 3.74 -8.04 1.19
CA GLY A 372 5.00 -7.95 1.91
C GLY A 372 4.93 -6.92 3.03
N GLY A 373 6.03 -6.78 3.78
CA GLY A 373 6.17 -5.83 4.87
C GLY A 373 7.24 -4.77 4.60
N GLU A 374 7.57 -4.03 5.64
CA GLU A 374 8.51 -2.91 5.60
C GLU A 374 9.98 -3.34 5.52
N PHE A 375 10.31 -4.55 5.99
CA PHE A 375 11.63 -5.22 5.94
C PHE A 375 11.46 -6.74 6.20
N GLY A 376 12.57 -7.48 6.32
CA GLY A 376 12.59 -8.89 6.66
C GLY A 376 12.99 -9.18 8.10
N ARG A 377 13.38 -10.43 8.35
CA ARG A 377 13.86 -10.92 9.64
C ARG A 377 15.25 -11.53 9.49
N THR A 378 16.11 -11.25 10.47
CA THR A 378 17.49 -11.76 10.45
C THR A 378 17.56 -13.29 10.46
N PRO A 379 18.55 -13.91 9.78
CA PRO A 379 18.82 -15.35 9.89
C PRO A 379 19.50 -15.73 11.21
N VAL A 380 19.48 -14.85 12.22
CA VAL A 380 20.07 -15.08 13.55
C VAL A 380 18.99 -15.14 14.62
N ALA A 381 19.24 -15.91 15.68
CA ALA A 381 18.33 -16.03 16.80
C ALA A 381 18.35 -14.78 17.67
N GLN A 382 17.18 -14.25 17.97
CA GLN A 382 16.93 -13.38 19.10
C GLN A 382 16.31 -14.24 20.21
N VAL A 383 17.09 -14.55 21.25
CA VAL A 383 16.67 -15.46 22.31
C VAL A 383 16.01 -14.67 23.44
N SER A 384 14.84 -15.12 23.91
CA SER A 384 14.11 -14.59 25.05
C SER A 384 13.66 -15.73 25.96
N GLY A 385 14.39 -15.98 27.02
CA GLY A 385 14.11 -17.09 27.92
C GLY A 385 14.22 -18.46 27.24
N LYS A 386 13.10 -19.17 27.11
CA LYS A 386 13.02 -20.49 26.45
C LYS A 386 12.56 -20.42 24.99
N THR A 387 12.13 -19.26 24.53
CA THR A 387 11.65 -19.01 23.17
C THR A 387 12.67 -18.23 22.37
N TRP A 388 12.49 -18.19 21.07
CA TRP A 388 13.33 -17.44 20.16
C TRP A 388 12.51 -16.75 19.08
N GLY A 389 13.05 -15.68 18.55
CA GLY A 389 12.53 -14.96 17.41
C GLY A 389 13.65 -14.49 16.51
N ARG A 390 13.35 -13.55 15.64
CA ARG A 390 14.29 -12.93 14.72
C ARG A 390 14.23 -11.41 14.84
N ASP A 391 15.38 -10.74 14.80
CA ASP A 391 15.46 -9.29 14.80
C ASP A 391 15.10 -8.71 13.40
N HIS A 392 14.93 -7.41 13.31
CA HIS A 392 14.65 -6.69 12.08
C HIS A 392 15.79 -6.79 11.08
N HIS A 393 15.47 -7.00 9.80
CA HIS A 393 16.47 -7.18 8.76
C HIS A 393 16.21 -6.34 7.51
N PRO A 394 16.98 -5.25 7.33
CA PRO A 394 16.82 -4.37 6.17
C PRO A 394 17.57 -4.85 4.92
N HIS A 395 18.60 -5.72 5.07
CA HIS A 395 19.52 -6.07 3.97
C HIS A 395 18.98 -7.09 2.98
N ALA A 396 17.96 -7.86 3.40
CA ALA A 396 17.30 -8.84 2.54
C ALA A 396 15.90 -9.14 3.05
N PHE A 397 14.90 -9.12 2.15
CA PHE A 397 13.56 -9.62 2.43
C PHE A 397 12.84 -9.99 1.13
N THR A 398 11.70 -10.65 1.28
CA THR A 398 10.91 -11.14 0.16
C THR A 398 9.55 -10.48 0.12
N MET A 399 9.16 -10.05 -1.06
CA MET A 399 7.77 -9.71 -1.38
C MET A 399 7.33 -10.52 -2.60
N TRP A 400 6.02 -10.67 -2.76
CA TRP A 400 5.48 -11.16 -4.02
C TRP A 400 4.45 -10.19 -4.60
N LEU A 401 4.38 -10.20 -5.93
CA LEU A 401 3.42 -9.44 -6.71
C LEU A 401 2.66 -10.42 -7.62
N ALA A 402 1.43 -10.06 -8.01
CA ALA A 402 0.64 -10.85 -8.95
C ALA A 402 -0.28 -9.96 -9.77
N GLY A 403 -0.55 -10.35 -11.02
CA GLY A 403 -1.43 -9.60 -11.92
C GLY A 403 -0.86 -8.25 -12.37
N GLY A 404 -1.69 -7.39 -12.96
CA GLY A 404 -1.34 -6.04 -13.37
C GLY A 404 -0.11 -5.96 -14.29
N GLY A 405 0.13 -6.98 -15.13
CA GLY A 405 1.26 -7.04 -16.05
C GLY A 405 2.60 -7.46 -15.42
N MET A 406 2.58 -8.02 -14.21
CA MET A 406 3.75 -8.71 -13.64
C MET A 406 3.94 -10.07 -14.31
N LYS A 407 5.19 -10.53 -14.40
CA LYS A 407 5.54 -11.81 -15.03
C LYS A 407 5.19 -12.97 -14.11
N PRO A 408 4.17 -13.78 -14.41
CA PRO A 408 3.70 -14.83 -13.51
C PRO A 408 4.70 -16.00 -13.44
N GLY A 409 4.76 -16.67 -12.29
CA GLY A 409 5.64 -17.80 -12.04
C GLY A 409 7.14 -17.45 -11.97
N LEU A 410 7.49 -16.19 -11.76
CA LEU A 410 8.88 -15.74 -11.69
C LEU A 410 9.37 -15.70 -10.25
N THR A 411 10.51 -16.33 -9.96
CA THR A 411 11.33 -16.03 -8.79
C THR A 411 12.52 -15.18 -9.22
N TYR A 412 12.66 -13.98 -8.65
CA TYR A 412 13.64 -12.98 -9.06
C TYR A 412 14.58 -12.61 -7.93
N GLY A 413 15.87 -12.55 -8.26
CA GLY A 413 16.93 -12.22 -7.33
C GLY A 413 17.25 -13.36 -6.35
N ALA A 414 18.36 -13.20 -5.65
CA ALA A 414 18.80 -14.16 -4.63
C ALA A 414 19.47 -13.45 -3.46
N THR A 415 19.39 -14.09 -2.29
CA THR A 415 20.19 -13.78 -1.12
C THR A 415 21.36 -14.77 -0.99
N ASP A 416 22.34 -14.46 -0.14
CA ASP A 416 23.47 -15.34 0.15
C ASP A 416 23.03 -16.68 0.78
N GLU A 417 24.00 -17.57 1.05
CA GLU A 417 23.77 -18.91 1.59
C GLU A 417 23.05 -18.92 2.95
N PHE A 418 23.05 -17.79 3.66
CA PHE A 418 22.43 -17.63 4.97
C PHE A 418 21.14 -16.80 4.91
N GLY A 419 20.84 -16.14 3.79
CA GLY A 419 19.70 -15.21 3.67
C GLY A 419 19.98 -13.86 4.31
N TYR A 420 21.26 -13.46 4.42
CA TYR A 420 21.65 -12.24 5.11
C TYR A 420 21.77 -11.04 4.18
N HIS A 421 22.42 -11.17 3.03
CA HIS A 421 22.55 -10.09 2.05
C HIS A 421 21.93 -10.47 0.72
N THR A 422 21.44 -9.49 0.00
CA THR A 422 21.08 -9.64 -1.42
C THR A 422 22.37 -9.79 -2.24
N VAL A 423 22.48 -10.83 -3.06
CA VAL A 423 23.66 -11.12 -3.87
C VAL A 423 23.40 -11.12 -5.36
N GLU A 424 22.15 -11.30 -5.77
CA GLU A 424 21.76 -11.31 -7.18
C GLU A 424 20.54 -10.39 -7.39
N ASN A 425 20.63 -9.53 -8.40
CA ASN A 425 19.56 -8.64 -8.81
C ASN A 425 18.90 -7.89 -7.62
N PRO A 426 19.64 -7.13 -6.83
CA PRO A 426 19.07 -6.40 -5.69
C PRO A 426 18.00 -5.42 -6.14
N VAL A 427 16.91 -5.35 -5.39
CA VAL A 427 15.77 -4.45 -5.63
C VAL A 427 15.60 -3.55 -4.42
N HIS A 428 15.85 -2.27 -4.60
CA HIS A 428 15.60 -1.27 -3.57
C HIS A 428 14.12 -0.86 -3.53
N ILE A 429 13.63 -0.33 -2.39
CA ILE A 429 12.24 0.14 -2.28
C ILE A 429 11.89 1.16 -3.37
N HIS A 430 12.81 2.07 -3.72
CA HIS A 430 12.57 3.02 -4.81
C HIS A 430 12.41 2.32 -6.18
N ASP A 431 13.09 1.20 -6.42
CA ASP A 431 12.96 0.42 -7.66
C ASP A 431 11.60 -0.28 -7.70
N LEU A 432 11.14 -0.80 -6.55
CA LEU A 432 9.79 -1.34 -6.40
C LEU A 432 8.73 -0.26 -6.71
N HIS A 433 8.85 0.93 -6.12
CA HIS A 433 7.95 2.05 -6.39
C HIS A 433 7.96 2.46 -7.88
N ALA A 434 9.15 2.60 -8.48
CA ALA A 434 9.29 2.92 -9.90
C ALA A 434 8.59 1.87 -10.78
N THR A 435 8.72 0.58 -10.42
CA THR A 435 8.13 -0.54 -11.13
C THR A 435 6.61 -0.55 -11.00
N ILE A 436 6.08 -0.33 -9.79
CA ILE A 436 4.64 -0.21 -9.55
C ILE A 436 4.04 0.96 -10.33
N LEU A 437 4.66 2.14 -10.26
CA LEU A 437 4.21 3.33 -11.02
C LEU A 437 4.24 3.07 -12.51
N HIS A 438 5.27 2.37 -13.02
CA HIS A 438 5.34 1.99 -14.43
C HIS A 438 4.17 1.12 -14.86
N GLN A 439 3.77 0.12 -14.07
CA GLN A 439 2.60 -0.71 -14.36
C GLN A 439 1.31 0.09 -14.38
N MET A 440 1.21 1.15 -13.59
CA MET A 440 0.10 2.10 -13.59
C MET A 440 0.14 3.11 -14.76
N GLY A 441 1.08 2.97 -15.70
CA GLY A 441 1.25 3.88 -16.84
C GLY A 441 1.94 5.20 -16.48
N ILE A 442 2.61 5.27 -15.36
CA ILE A 442 3.25 6.48 -14.85
C ILE A 442 4.77 6.38 -14.99
N ASP A 443 5.36 7.36 -15.63
CA ASP A 443 6.78 7.62 -15.52
C ASP A 443 7.05 8.27 -14.15
N HIS A 444 7.76 7.57 -13.27
CA HIS A 444 7.99 7.96 -11.90
C HIS A 444 8.88 9.22 -11.77
N GLU A 445 9.62 9.60 -12.83
CA GLU A 445 10.42 10.81 -12.86
C GLU A 445 9.61 12.04 -13.27
N ARG A 446 8.53 11.84 -14.04
CA ARG A 446 7.65 12.89 -14.55
C ARG A 446 6.48 13.23 -13.64
N LEU A 447 6.05 12.28 -12.79
CA LEU A 447 5.01 12.55 -11.78
C LEU A 447 5.62 13.30 -10.61
N THR A 448 5.54 14.62 -10.64
CA THR A 448 6.12 15.51 -9.62
C THR A 448 5.07 16.45 -9.03
N PHE A 449 5.36 16.95 -7.85
CA PHE A 449 4.64 18.03 -7.19
C PHE A 449 5.62 19.10 -6.71
N ARG A 450 5.40 20.36 -7.16
CA ARG A 450 6.27 21.47 -6.80
C ARG A 450 5.83 22.10 -5.48
N THR A 451 6.67 22.02 -4.48
CA THR A 451 6.49 22.69 -3.19
C THR A 451 7.84 23.15 -2.64
N GLN A 452 7.86 24.24 -1.86
CA GLN A 452 9.07 24.78 -1.25
C GLN A 452 10.24 25.00 -2.24
N GLY A 453 9.92 25.33 -3.50
CA GLY A 453 10.92 25.58 -4.55
C GLY A 453 11.54 24.37 -5.21
N ARG A 454 11.18 23.13 -4.80
CA ARG A 454 11.65 21.85 -5.35
C ARG A 454 10.49 21.06 -5.96
N ASP A 455 10.78 20.28 -7.00
CA ASP A 455 9.88 19.27 -7.52
C ASP A 455 10.14 17.94 -6.78
N PHE A 456 9.12 17.44 -6.09
CA PHE A 456 9.16 16.18 -5.36
C PHE A 456 8.50 15.08 -6.15
N ARG A 457 8.98 13.85 -6.00
CA ARG A 457 8.39 12.63 -6.55
C ARG A 457 8.49 11.49 -5.53
N LEU A 458 7.69 10.43 -5.68
CA LEU A 458 7.66 9.29 -4.76
C LEU A 458 9.04 8.63 -4.60
N THR A 459 9.79 8.51 -5.69
CA THR A 459 11.11 7.85 -5.72
C THR A 459 12.28 8.79 -5.38
N ASP A 460 12.02 9.99 -4.92
CA ASP A 460 12.96 11.07 -4.66
C ASP A 460 13.96 11.23 -5.85
N VAL A 461 15.26 11.01 -5.63
CA VAL A 461 16.31 11.11 -6.69
C VAL A 461 16.71 9.73 -7.23
N ALA A 462 16.09 8.66 -6.76
CA ALA A 462 16.45 7.27 -7.06
C ALA A 462 15.34 6.54 -7.86
N GLY A 463 15.40 5.21 -7.87
CA GLY A 463 14.42 4.33 -8.49
C GLY A 463 14.73 4.00 -9.95
N LYS A 464 14.65 2.70 -10.24
CA LYS A 464 14.76 2.15 -11.60
C LYS A 464 13.66 1.14 -11.81
N VAL A 465 12.98 1.21 -12.95
CA VAL A 465 11.99 0.19 -13.32
C VAL A 465 12.69 -1.15 -13.54
N VAL A 466 12.35 -2.15 -12.76
CA VAL A 466 12.90 -3.50 -12.85
C VAL A 466 12.16 -4.27 -13.96
N ARG A 467 12.57 -4.05 -15.21
CA ARG A 467 11.88 -4.57 -16.40
C ARG A 467 11.80 -6.09 -16.47
N SER A 468 12.74 -6.79 -15.82
CA SER A 468 12.76 -8.26 -15.76
C SER A 468 11.56 -8.86 -15.01
N LEU A 469 10.88 -8.06 -14.17
CA LEU A 469 9.66 -8.44 -13.45
C LEU A 469 8.39 -8.33 -14.31
N LEU A 470 8.47 -7.70 -15.47
CA LEU A 470 7.33 -7.33 -16.30
C LEU A 470 7.07 -8.36 -17.40
N ALA A 471 5.76 -8.61 -17.69
CA ALA A 471 5.31 -9.51 -18.75
C ALA A 471 5.32 -8.86 -20.15
#